data_a2273c2132ae91094f038cca1ca6119f
#
_entry.id   a2273c2132ae91094f038cca1ca6119f
#
_cell.length_a   1.000
_cell.length_b   1.000
_cell.length_c   1.000
_cell.angle_alpha   90.00
_cell.angle_beta   90.00
_cell.angle_gamma   90.00
#
_symmetry.space_group_name_H-M   'P 1'
#
loop_
_entity.id
_entity.type
_entity.pdbx_description
1 polymer ?
#
loop_
_entity_poly.entity_id
_entity_poly.type
_entity_poly.pdbx_seq_one_letter_code
_entity_poly.pdbx_strand_id
1 'polypeptide(L)'
;MTKKKIKQVAKIGFILASISSLWFVPWVLVKAWILPLPNNVQDQLNQGINHGFDGMIVYIDQAGKPPEFYAAGWHDRKNKIPAYPQALFKIASITKLYIAVATTKLVKAKRLSLDKTLAEYFPELADRIEYSDKITLRMMLQHRSGIPNYIDHPDYWTKPPTNRQETLKYALDLPADFKPDEDYGYSNTNYMLIEDLIDKTLGYSHKQYIKEELLIPLGLKNTFCSLDEVNIDQVMSGYYVGVDKDFKYDNTGLMLATAEDVGKFLRALNEGTVFKEGEQEIYSSIYVYKHTGLLVGYQSIAEYHKDIDTVIIQFNNTT
;
A
#
# COMPACT_ATOMS: atom_id res chain seq x y z
N MET A 1 -42.29 -39.28 25.79
CA MET A 1 -40.88 -39.15 26.33
C MET A 1 -40.93 -38.41 27.65
N THR A 2 -40.24 -38.92 28.66
CA THR A 2 -40.17 -38.21 29.97
C THR A 2 -39.31 -36.97 29.85
N LYS A 3 -39.62 -35.92 30.65
CA LYS A 3 -38.84 -34.66 30.67
C LYS A 3 -37.30 -34.90 30.83
N LYS A 4 -36.91 -35.99 31.53
CA LYS A 4 -35.51 -36.40 31.73
C LYS A 4 -34.85 -36.89 30.41
N LYS A 5 -35.60 -37.69 29.60
CA LYS A 5 -35.12 -38.17 28.28
C LYS A 5 -34.97 -37.01 27.27
N ILE A 6 -35.89 -36.03 27.27
CA ILE A 6 -35.83 -34.86 26.42
C ILE A 6 -34.56 -34.01 26.74
N LYS A 7 -34.28 -33.76 28.03
CA LYS A 7 -33.07 -33.07 28.46
C LYS A 7 -31.77 -33.78 28.04
N GLN A 8 -31.76 -35.14 28.14
CA GLN A 8 -30.59 -35.92 27.69
C GLN A 8 -30.37 -35.83 26.17
N VAL A 9 -31.40 -35.95 25.38
CA VAL A 9 -31.35 -35.86 23.91
C VAL A 9 -30.90 -34.44 23.51
N ALA A 10 -31.45 -33.39 24.14
CA ALA A 10 -31.04 -32.02 23.89
C ALA A 10 -29.54 -31.77 24.24
N LYS A 11 -29.06 -32.36 25.38
CA LYS A 11 -27.64 -32.25 25.77
C LYS A 11 -26.71 -32.95 24.79
N ILE A 12 -27.10 -34.16 24.31
CA ILE A 12 -26.34 -34.89 23.29
C ILE A 12 -26.33 -34.10 21.96
N GLY A 13 -27.49 -33.60 21.53
CA GLY A 13 -27.60 -32.76 20.33
C GLY A 13 -26.73 -31.51 20.40
N PHE A 14 -26.69 -30.83 21.56
CA PHE A 14 -25.83 -29.67 21.77
C PHE A 14 -24.35 -30.05 21.70
N ILE A 15 -23.92 -31.14 22.32
CA ILE A 15 -22.54 -31.64 22.27
C ILE A 15 -22.12 -31.95 20.83
N LEU A 16 -22.98 -32.67 20.08
CA LEU A 16 -22.73 -33.02 18.69
C LEU A 16 -22.64 -31.74 17.80
N ALA A 17 -23.54 -30.78 18.00
CA ALA A 17 -23.49 -29.50 17.29
C ALA A 17 -22.20 -28.72 17.62
N SER A 18 -21.78 -28.70 18.89
CA SER A 18 -20.54 -28.07 19.32
C SER A 18 -19.29 -28.73 18.69
N ILE A 19 -19.27 -30.08 18.65
CA ILE A 19 -18.18 -30.81 17.99
C ILE A 19 -18.19 -30.54 16.47
N SER A 20 -19.36 -30.55 15.85
CA SER A 20 -19.48 -30.25 14.41
C SER A 20 -19.08 -28.81 14.08
N SER A 21 -19.28 -27.82 15.00
CA SER A 21 -18.86 -26.45 14.78
C SER A 21 -17.34 -26.30 14.74
N LEU A 22 -16.56 -27.21 15.36
CA LEU A 22 -15.11 -27.20 15.28
C LEU A 22 -14.59 -27.44 13.85
N TRP A 23 -15.40 -28.06 12.98
CA TRP A 23 -15.05 -28.24 11.57
C TRP A 23 -15.02 -26.92 10.78
N PHE A 24 -15.77 -25.92 11.23
CA PHE A 24 -15.83 -24.59 10.62
C PHE A 24 -14.82 -23.60 11.22
N VAL A 25 -14.07 -24.02 12.23
CA VAL A 25 -13.01 -23.18 12.82
C VAL A 25 -11.84 -23.10 11.82
N PRO A 26 -11.37 -21.89 11.47
CA PRO A 26 -10.20 -21.71 10.62
C PRO A 26 -8.91 -22.04 11.39
N TRP A 27 -8.64 -23.33 11.57
CA TRP A 27 -7.54 -23.84 12.38
C TRP A 27 -6.16 -23.29 11.99
N VAL A 28 -5.98 -22.92 10.71
CA VAL A 28 -4.75 -22.27 10.24
C VAL A 28 -4.53 -20.96 10.99
N LEU A 29 -5.57 -20.11 11.06
CA LEU A 29 -5.50 -18.82 11.77
C LEU A 29 -5.35 -19.03 13.28
N VAL A 30 -6.10 -19.99 13.85
CA VAL A 30 -6.00 -20.31 15.29
C VAL A 30 -4.61 -20.78 15.65
N LYS A 31 -3.99 -21.66 14.84
CA LYS A 31 -2.61 -22.11 15.05
C LYS A 31 -1.63 -20.96 14.91
N ALA A 32 -1.76 -20.12 13.89
CA ALA A 32 -0.89 -18.96 13.69
C ALA A 32 -0.96 -17.97 14.87
N TRP A 33 -2.10 -17.92 15.58
CA TRP A 33 -2.31 -17.03 16.72
C TRP A 33 -1.81 -17.58 18.05
N ILE A 34 -1.87 -18.90 18.22
CA ILE A 34 -1.56 -19.57 19.51
C ILE A 34 -0.12 -20.09 19.54
N LEU A 35 0.40 -20.55 18.41
CA LEU A 35 1.76 -21.10 18.35
C LEU A 35 2.79 -19.98 18.37
N PRO A 36 3.91 -20.16 19.11
CA PRO A 36 5.01 -19.21 19.06
C PRO A 36 5.56 -19.14 17.63
N LEU A 37 5.95 -17.92 17.22
CA LEU A 37 6.67 -17.75 15.95
C LEU A 37 8.01 -18.49 16.01
N PRO A 38 8.50 -19.01 14.87
CA PRO A 38 9.87 -19.53 14.77
C PRO A 38 10.91 -18.49 15.20
N ASN A 39 12.03 -18.97 15.73
CA ASN A 39 13.07 -18.12 16.32
C ASN A 39 13.89 -17.32 15.31
N ASN A 40 13.78 -17.60 14.02
CA ASN A 40 14.50 -16.89 12.97
C ASN A 40 13.57 -16.51 11.81
N VAL A 41 13.94 -15.47 11.09
CA VAL A 41 13.13 -14.88 10.02
C VAL A 41 12.91 -15.85 8.86
N GLN A 42 13.94 -16.63 8.47
CA GLN A 42 13.79 -17.57 7.36
C GLN A 42 12.76 -18.65 7.65
N ASP A 43 12.72 -19.17 8.87
CA ASP A 43 11.71 -20.16 9.27
C ASP A 43 10.32 -19.56 9.37
N GLN A 44 10.20 -18.27 9.76
CA GLN A 44 8.93 -17.54 9.73
C GLN A 44 8.41 -17.39 8.29
N LEU A 45 9.27 -17.06 7.33
CA LEU A 45 8.90 -16.99 5.92
C LEU A 45 8.46 -18.39 5.41
N ASN A 46 9.23 -19.42 5.71
CA ASN A 46 8.90 -20.80 5.32
C ASN A 46 7.54 -21.22 5.91
N GLN A 47 7.24 -20.81 7.14
CA GLN A 47 5.93 -21.05 7.74
C GLN A 47 4.82 -20.29 6.99
N GLY A 48 5.05 -19.05 6.57
CA GLY A 48 4.14 -18.27 5.74
C GLY A 48 3.81 -19.00 4.43
N ILE A 49 4.84 -19.53 3.74
CA ILE A 49 4.64 -20.33 2.52
C ILE A 49 3.79 -21.58 2.81
N ASN A 50 4.01 -22.27 3.93
CA ASN A 50 3.20 -23.41 4.35
C ASN A 50 1.74 -23.04 4.69
N HIS A 51 1.46 -21.77 4.96
CA HIS A 51 0.13 -21.24 5.17
C HIS A 51 -0.56 -20.72 3.91
N GLY A 52 0.08 -20.83 2.74
CA GLY A 52 -0.53 -20.57 1.44
C GLY A 52 -0.06 -19.31 0.74
N PHE A 53 0.94 -18.59 1.25
CA PHE A 53 1.61 -17.55 0.46
C PHE A 53 2.44 -18.19 -0.66
N ASP A 54 2.38 -17.63 -1.86
CA ASP A 54 3.17 -18.12 -2.99
C ASP A 54 4.63 -17.73 -2.88
N GLY A 55 4.91 -16.51 -2.43
CA GLY A 55 6.26 -16.01 -2.25
C GLY A 55 6.33 -14.82 -1.31
N MET A 56 7.42 -14.69 -0.61
CA MET A 56 7.68 -13.63 0.37
C MET A 56 9.11 -13.13 0.26
N ILE A 57 9.30 -11.82 0.48
CA ILE A 57 10.60 -11.17 0.61
C ILE A 57 10.58 -10.33 1.89
N VAL A 58 11.66 -10.39 2.67
CA VAL A 58 11.88 -9.55 3.84
C VAL A 58 13.28 -8.94 3.77
N TYR A 59 13.32 -7.63 4.02
CA TYR A 59 14.54 -6.85 4.22
C TYR A 59 14.51 -6.26 5.63
N ILE A 60 15.64 -6.39 6.34
CA ILE A 60 15.83 -5.85 7.69
C ILE A 60 17.11 -5.02 7.69
N ASP A 61 16.99 -3.77 8.12
CA ASP A 61 18.13 -2.87 8.30
C ASP A 61 18.10 -2.33 9.73
N GLN A 62 18.94 -2.90 10.58
CA GLN A 62 19.13 -2.49 11.98
C GLN A 62 20.42 -1.68 12.09
N ALA A 63 20.34 -0.51 12.72
CA ALA A 63 21.51 0.34 12.91
C ALA A 63 22.68 -0.41 13.57
N GLY A 64 23.87 -0.18 13.03
CA GLY A 64 25.10 -0.82 13.50
C GLY A 64 25.29 -2.28 13.06
N LYS A 65 24.40 -2.83 12.25
CA LYS A 65 24.50 -4.19 11.68
C LYS A 65 24.46 -4.15 10.15
N PRO A 66 25.06 -5.12 9.46
CA PRO A 66 24.80 -5.31 8.04
C PRO A 66 23.32 -5.61 7.79
N PRO A 67 22.73 -5.10 6.69
CA PRO A 67 21.36 -5.41 6.34
C PRO A 67 21.17 -6.90 6.02
N GLU A 68 20.01 -7.43 6.38
CA GLU A 68 19.64 -8.81 6.20
C GLU A 68 18.59 -8.97 5.11
N PHE A 69 18.69 -10.03 4.32
CA PHE A 69 17.85 -10.31 3.16
C PHE A 69 17.31 -11.71 3.22
N TYR A 70 16.00 -11.85 3.13
CA TYR A 70 15.33 -13.15 3.18
C TYR A 70 14.32 -13.27 2.05
N ALA A 71 14.18 -14.48 1.50
CA ALA A 71 13.12 -14.79 0.55
C ALA A 71 12.69 -16.25 0.72
N ALA A 72 11.43 -16.53 0.44
CA ALA A 72 10.86 -17.88 0.44
C ALA A 72 9.77 -17.99 -0.62
N GLY A 73 9.52 -19.23 -1.08
CA GLY A 73 8.50 -19.52 -2.10
C GLY A 73 8.92 -19.13 -3.50
N TRP A 74 8.00 -18.58 -4.27
CA TRP A 74 8.14 -18.38 -5.71
C TRP A 74 8.18 -16.91 -6.11
N HIS A 75 9.16 -16.56 -6.94
CA HIS A 75 9.13 -15.37 -7.79
C HIS A 75 8.10 -15.53 -8.91
N ASP A 76 8.10 -16.70 -9.53
CA ASP A 76 7.12 -17.12 -10.55
C ASP A 76 6.74 -18.59 -10.29
N ARG A 77 5.54 -18.80 -9.75
CA ARG A 77 5.01 -20.11 -9.41
C ARG A 77 4.84 -20.99 -10.64
N LYS A 78 4.36 -20.40 -11.75
CA LYS A 78 4.08 -21.14 -12.99
C LYS A 78 5.35 -21.71 -13.62
N ASN A 79 6.41 -20.92 -13.62
CA ASN A 79 7.71 -21.29 -14.16
C ASN A 79 8.65 -21.89 -13.12
N LYS A 80 8.20 -22.04 -11.86
CA LYS A 80 8.97 -22.58 -10.73
C LYS A 80 10.29 -21.82 -10.48
N ILE A 81 10.25 -20.50 -10.66
CA ILE A 81 11.38 -19.62 -10.35
C ILE A 81 11.31 -19.26 -8.87
N PRO A 82 12.33 -19.60 -8.06
CA PRO A 82 12.34 -19.27 -6.64
C PRO A 82 12.34 -17.75 -6.40
N ALA A 83 11.72 -17.32 -5.30
CA ALA A 83 11.80 -15.94 -4.83
C ALA A 83 13.26 -15.60 -4.45
N TYR A 84 13.66 -14.36 -4.76
CA TYR A 84 14.97 -13.82 -4.42
C TYR A 84 14.84 -12.37 -3.92
N PRO A 85 15.71 -11.93 -2.98
CA PRO A 85 15.52 -10.66 -2.28
C PRO A 85 15.57 -9.41 -3.16
N GLN A 86 16.27 -9.48 -4.31
CA GLN A 86 16.44 -8.35 -5.23
C GLN A 86 15.33 -8.26 -6.28
N ALA A 87 14.29 -9.09 -6.21
CA ALA A 87 13.16 -9.01 -7.13
C ALA A 87 12.45 -7.66 -6.98
N LEU A 88 12.02 -7.13 -8.12
CA LEU A 88 11.16 -5.94 -8.15
C LEU A 88 9.75 -6.34 -7.71
N PHE A 89 9.13 -5.47 -6.94
CA PHE A 89 7.81 -5.66 -6.39
C PHE A 89 6.95 -4.41 -6.61
N LYS A 90 5.67 -4.59 -6.91
CA LYS A 90 4.71 -3.47 -6.97
C LYS A 90 4.40 -3.02 -5.55
N ILE A 91 4.96 -1.90 -5.13
CA ILE A 91 4.92 -1.44 -3.74
C ILE A 91 3.57 -0.84 -3.31
N ALA A 92 2.63 -0.78 -4.25
CA ALA A 92 1.27 -0.31 -4.02
C ALA A 92 1.23 1.06 -3.29
N SER A 93 0.45 1.18 -2.22
CA SER A 93 0.26 2.45 -1.51
C SER A 93 1.49 2.99 -0.79
N ILE A 94 2.58 2.25 -0.67
CA ILE A 94 3.87 2.81 -0.22
C ILE A 94 4.30 3.96 -1.15
N THR A 95 3.90 3.95 -2.44
CA THR A 95 4.07 5.06 -3.40
C THR A 95 3.63 6.42 -2.83
N LYS A 96 2.61 6.45 -1.97
CA LYS A 96 2.09 7.69 -1.38
C LYS A 96 3.10 8.42 -0.49
N LEU A 97 4.04 7.70 0.13
CA LEU A 97 5.13 8.32 0.89
C LEU A 97 6.02 9.17 -0.03
N TYR A 98 6.37 8.67 -1.21
CA TYR A 98 7.17 9.39 -2.20
C TYR A 98 6.43 10.63 -2.73
N ILE A 99 5.13 10.50 -3.01
CA ILE A 99 4.27 11.61 -3.46
C ILE A 99 4.17 12.68 -2.37
N ALA A 100 4.01 12.30 -1.10
CA ALA A 100 3.94 13.23 0.01
C ALA A 100 5.27 14.00 0.20
N VAL A 101 6.42 13.33 0.05
CA VAL A 101 7.74 14.01 0.07
C VAL A 101 7.88 14.96 -1.11
N ALA A 102 7.51 14.55 -2.33
CA ALA A 102 7.52 15.41 -3.51
C ALA A 102 6.64 16.65 -3.32
N THR A 103 5.43 16.47 -2.78
CA THR A 103 4.51 17.57 -2.47
C THR A 103 5.12 18.51 -1.42
N THR A 104 5.75 17.95 -0.37
CA THR A 104 6.45 18.73 0.67
C THR A 104 7.51 19.65 0.07
N LYS A 105 8.35 19.14 -0.83
CA LYS A 105 9.38 19.94 -1.52
C LYS A 105 8.77 21.08 -2.34
N LEU A 106 7.68 20.83 -3.05
CA LEU A 106 6.98 21.84 -3.83
C LEU A 106 6.29 22.89 -2.95
N VAL A 107 5.77 22.49 -1.79
CA VAL A 107 5.21 23.43 -0.80
C VAL A 107 6.34 24.31 -0.22
N LYS A 108 7.46 23.73 0.18
CA LYS A 108 8.63 24.49 0.66
C LYS A 108 9.15 25.48 -0.39
N ALA A 109 9.16 25.07 -1.66
CA ALA A 109 9.52 25.91 -2.80
C ALA A 109 8.45 26.97 -3.16
N LYS A 110 7.33 27.05 -2.41
CA LYS A 110 6.17 27.94 -2.65
C LYS A 110 5.53 27.76 -4.04
N ARG A 111 5.70 26.60 -4.65
CA ARG A 111 5.03 26.21 -5.89
C ARG A 111 3.65 25.63 -5.65
N LEU A 112 3.44 25.02 -4.47
CA LEU A 112 2.16 24.56 -3.95
C LEU A 112 1.86 25.23 -2.61
N SER A 113 0.59 25.32 -2.24
CA SER A 113 0.11 25.76 -0.92
C SER A 113 -0.78 24.68 -0.33
N LEU A 114 -0.52 24.32 0.93
CA LEU A 114 -1.34 23.33 1.64
C LEU A 114 -2.77 23.80 1.88
N ASP A 115 -2.99 25.09 1.96
CA ASP A 115 -4.27 25.70 2.36
C ASP A 115 -5.10 26.18 1.14
N LYS A 116 -4.54 26.05 -0.07
CA LYS A 116 -5.25 26.32 -1.30
C LYS A 116 -6.23 25.19 -1.61
N THR A 117 -7.43 25.55 -2.09
CA THR A 117 -8.53 24.61 -2.28
C THR A 117 -8.45 23.82 -3.58
N LEU A 118 -9.18 22.71 -3.65
CA LEU A 118 -9.31 21.89 -4.84
C LEU A 118 -9.87 22.69 -6.02
N ALA A 119 -10.93 23.49 -5.79
CA ALA A 119 -11.54 24.35 -6.81
C ALA A 119 -10.55 25.40 -7.35
N GLU A 120 -9.63 25.93 -6.52
CA GLU A 120 -8.61 26.85 -6.97
C GLU A 120 -7.51 26.16 -7.79
N TYR A 121 -7.21 24.88 -7.52
CA TYR A 121 -6.23 24.10 -8.28
C TYR A 121 -6.82 23.51 -9.57
N PHE A 122 -8.07 23.06 -9.51
CA PHE A 122 -8.81 22.41 -10.59
C PHE A 122 -10.19 23.05 -10.77
N PRO A 123 -10.27 24.28 -11.34
CA PRO A 123 -11.55 24.95 -11.58
C PRO A 123 -12.52 24.09 -12.42
N GLU A 124 -11.96 23.24 -13.29
CA GLU A 124 -12.72 22.30 -14.15
C GLU A 124 -13.41 21.17 -13.36
N LEU A 125 -13.01 20.92 -12.12
CA LEU A 125 -13.63 19.93 -11.22
C LEU A 125 -14.51 20.57 -10.14
N ALA A 126 -14.61 21.90 -10.10
CA ALA A 126 -15.26 22.63 -9.02
C ALA A 126 -16.72 22.21 -8.81
N ASP A 127 -17.48 22.00 -9.87
CA ASP A 127 -18.89 21.60 -9.82
C ASP A 127 -19.09 20.07 -9.80
N ARG A 128 -17.99 19.30 -9.86
CA ARG A 128 -18.03 17.85 -9.98
C ARG A 128 -17.58 17.11 -8.72
N ILE A 129 -16.96 17.82 -7.78
CA ILE A 129 -16.55 17.30 -6.47
C ILE A 129 -17.20 18.17 -5.40
N GLU A 130 -18.07 17.55 -4.61
CA GLU A 130 -18.76 18.25 -3.53
C GLU A 130 -17.74 18.84 -2.54
N TYR A 131 -17.98 20.07 -2.07
CA TYR A 131 -17.08 20.85 -1.21
C TYR A 131 -15.70 21.17 -1.80
N SER A 132 -15.53 21.14 -3.12
CA SER A 132 -14.25 21.45 -3.78
C SER A 132 -13.68 22.83 -3.39
N ASP A 133 -14.54 23.79 -3.03
CA ASP A 133 -14.22 25.13 -2.53
C ASP A 133 -13.70 25.14 -1.07
N LYS A 134 -13.82 24.01 -0.36
CA LYS A 134 -13.39 23.85 1.05
C LYS A 134 -12.30 22.80 1.23
N ILE A 135 -12.22 21.82 0.34
CA ILE A 135 -11.21 20.77 0.38
C ILE A 135 -9.85 21.38 0.04
N THR A 136 -8.92 21.34 0.98
CA THR A 136 -7.55 21.84 0.77
C THR A 136 -6.59 20.72 0.37
N LEU A 137 -5.43 21.08 -0.19
CA LEU A 137 -4.35 20.12 -0.47
C LEU A 137 -3.93 19.35 0.80
N ARG A 138 -3.90 20.03 1.96
CA ARG A 138 -3.63 19.40 3.26
C ARG A 138 -4.63 18.28 3.56
N MET A 139 -5.91 18.54 3.41
CA MET A 139 -6.98 17.56 3.68
C MET A 139 -6.90 16.36 2.72
N MET A 140 -6.51 16.59 1.46
CA MET A 140 -6.31 15.49 0.50
C MET A 140 -5.12 14.60 0.91
N LEU A 141 -3.97 15.19 1.29
CA LEU A 141 -2.81 14.44 1.76
C LEU A 141 -3.11 13.62 3.01
N GLN A 142 -3.89 14.18 3.93
CA GLN A 142 -4.26 13.55 5.20
C GLN A 142 -5.45 12.58 5.10
N HIS A 143 -6.04 12.39 3.92
CA HIS A 143 -7.28 11.62 3.74
C HIS A 143 -8.47 12.15 4.58
N ARG A 144 -8.57 13.47 4.71
CA ARG A 144 -9.64 14.19 5.42
C ARG A 144 -10.53 15.03 4.49
N SER A 145 -10.47 14.75 3.20
CA SER A 145 -11.20 15.51 2.18
C SER A 145 -12.68 15.15 2.07
N GLY A 146 -13.06 13.91 2.40
CA GLY A 146 -14.38 13.36 2.12
C GLY A 146 -14.61 12.98 0.64
N ILE A 147 -13.59 13.09 -0.23
CA ILE A 147 -13.72 12.69 -1.63
C ILE A 147 -13.86 11.16 -1.72
N PRO A 148 -14.92 10.63 -2.38
CA PRO A 148 -15.14 9.21 -2.54
C PRO A 148 -13.93 8.51 -3.16
N ASN A 149 -13.66 7.31 -2.68
CA ASN A 149 -12.59 6.49 -3.22
C ASN A 149 -13.06 5.75 -4.47
N TYR A 150 -12.46 6.00 -5.62
CA TYR A 150 -12.87 5.43 -6.90
C TYR A 150 -12.93 3.90 -6.92
N ILE A 151 -12.10 3.21 -6.12
CA ILE A 151 -12.10 1.73 -6.07
C ILE A 151 -13.34 1.15 -5.36
N ASP A 152 -14.06 1.97 -4.59
CA ASP A 152 -15.26 1.56 -3.85
C ASP A 152 -16.54 1.72 -4.70
N HIS A 153 -16.42 2.32 -5.89
CA HIS A 153 -17.55 2.42 -6.82
C HIS A 153 -17.97 1.03 -7.29
N PRO A 154 -19.27 0.65 -7.26
CA PRO A 154 -19.75 -0.69 -7.61
C PRO A 154 -19.30 -1.20 -8.98
N ASP A 155 -19.21 -0.31 -9.95
CA ASP A 155 -18.82 -0.66 -11.32
C ASP A 155 -17.31 -0.76 -11.55
N TYR A 156 -16.48 -0.27 -10.63
CA TYR A 156 -15.02 -0.21 -10.82
C TYR A 156 -14.40 -1.57 -11.16
N TRP A 157 -14.81 -2.62 -10.45
CA TRP A 157 -14.29 -3.98 -10.63
C TRP A 157 -14.97 -4.76 -11.75
N THR A 158 -16.20 -4.38 -12.12
CA THR A 158 -16.97 -5.05 -13.19
C THR A 158 -16.72 -4.42 -14.56
N LYS A 159 -16.37 -3.14 -14.58
CA LYS A 159 -16.05 -2.33 -15.77
C LYS A 159 -14.75 -1.57 -15.52
N PRO A 160 -13.60 -2.27 -15.44
CA PRO A 160 -12.36 -1.64 -15.05
C PRO A 160 -11.99 -0.50 -16.01
N PRO A 161 -11.55 0.66 -15.51
CA PRO A 161 -11.15 1.78 -16.33
C PRO A 161 -9.88 1.44 -17.13
N THR A 162 -9.77 1.99 -18.32
CA THR A 162 -8.63 1.76 -19.21
C THR A 162 -7.56 2.85 -19.11
N ASN A 163 -7.91 3.97 -18.50
CA ASN A 163 -7.03 5.12 -18.33
C ASN A 163 -7.41 5.95 -17.10
N ARG A 164 -6.52 6.89 -16.76
CA ARG A 164 -6.65 7.75 -15.59
C ARG A 164 -7.92 8.61 -15.58
N GLN A 165 -8.32 9.12 -16.73
CA GLN A 165 -9.55 9.95 -16.83
C GLN A 165 -10.81 9.11 -16.57
N GLU A 166 -10.84 7.88 -17.08
CA GLU A 166 -11.93 6.94 -16.78
C GLU A 166 -11.94 6.55 -15.30
N THR A 167 -10.77 6.35 -14.70
CA THR A 167 -10.66 6.08 -13.25
C THR A 167 -11.27 7.20 -12.44
N LEU A 168 -10.96 8.45 -12.78
CA LEU A 168 -11.48 9.61 -12.04
C LEU A 168 -13.02 9.71 -12.10
N LYS A 169 -13.65 9.30 -13.20
CA LYS A 169 -15.12 9.31 -13.34
C LYS A 169 -15.83 8.51 -12.25
N TYR A 170 -15.20 7.49 -11.69
CA TYR A 170 -15.77 6.69 -10.59
C TYR A 170 -15.83 7.42 -9.24
N ALA A 171 -15.24 8.61 -9.15
CA ALA A 171 -15.30 9.44 -7.94
C ALA A 171 -15.95 10.81 -8.18
N LEU A 172 -16.27 11.15 -9.45
CA LEU A 172 -16.90 12.44 -9.78
C LEU A 172 -18.41 12.36 -9.71
N ASP A 173 -19.05 13.51 -9.44
CA ASP A 173 -20.49 13.68 -9.40
C ASP A 173 -21.19 12.81 -8.35
N LEU A 174 -20.42 12.36 -7.32
CA LEU A 174 -20.90 11.61 -6.17
C LEU A 174 -20.99 12.52 -4.94
N PRO A 175 -21.91 12.22 -3.99
CA PRO A 175 -21.90 12.91 -2.70
C PRO A 175 -20.59 12.60 -1.95
N ALA A 176 -20.11 13.58 -1.20
CA ALA A 176 -18.96 13.37 -0.33
C ALA A 176 -19.28 12.36 0.77
N ASP A 177 -18.31 11.52 1.14
CA ASP A 177 -18.45 10.52 2.21
C ASP A 177 -18.67 11.21 3.58
N PHE A 178 -18.06 12.39 3.76
CA PHE A 178 -18.20 13.27 4.93
C PHE A 178 -17.75 14.69 4.55
N LYS A 179 -18.09 15.69 5.38
CA LYS A 179 -17.63 17.05 5.15
C LYS A 179 -16.12 17.19 5.38
N PRO A 180 -15.44 18.07 4.62
CA PRO A 180 -14.00 18.27 4.75
C PRO A 180 -13.59 18.53 6.20
N ASP A 181 -12.54 17.81 6.64
CA ASP A 181 -11.94 17.82 7.97
C ASP A 181 -12.81 17.27 9.13
N GLU A 182 -14.03 16.78 8.87
CA GLU A 182 -14.88 16.19 9.93
C GLU A 182 -14.42 14.75 10.29
N ASP A 183 -13.91 13.99 9.32
CA ASP A 183 -13.51 12.58 9.57
C ASP A 183 -12.26 12.20 8.75
N TYR A 184 -11.82 10.95 8.91
CA TYR A 184 -10.77 10.30 8.12
C TYR A 184 -11.39 9.23 7.22
N GLY A 185 -11.15 9.33 5.91
CA GLY A 185 -11.56 8.33 4.93
C GLY A 185 -10.47 8.14 3.88
N TYR A 186 -9.80 6.98 3.92
CA TYR A 186 -8.74 6.68 2.97
C TYR A 186 -9.28 6.66 1.54
N SER A 187 -8.77 7.54 0.68
CA SER A 187 -9.21 7.64 -0.71
C SER A 187 -8.01 7.71 -1.66
N ASN A 188 -7.94 6.78 -2.59
CA ASN A 188 -6.96 6.80 -3.67
C ASN A 188 -7.19 7.96 -4.63
N THR A 189 -8.43 8.45 -4.73
CA THR A 189 -8.79 9.62 -5.54
C THR A 189 -8.00 10.85 -5.11
N ASN A 190 -7.78 11.05 -3.80
CA ASN A 190 -6.96 12.15 -3.31
C ASN A 190 -5.56 12.14 -3.92
N TYR A 191 -4.88 11.01 -3.89
CA TYR A 191 -3.50 10.90 -4.37
C TYR A 191 -3.41 10.95 -5.88
N MET A 192 -4.42 10.45 -6.59
CA MET A 192 -4.52 10.63 -8.03
C MET A 192 -4.62 12.13 -8.41
N LEU A 193 -5.45 12.90 -7.70
CA LEU A 193 -5.56 14.35 -7.89
C LEU A 193 -4.27 15.09 -7.50
N ILE A 194 -3.57 14.65 -6.44
CA ILE A 194 -2.28 15.24 -6.04
C ILE A 194 -1.20 15.00 -7.10
N GLU A 195 -1.14 13.81 -7.68
CA GLU A 195 -0.23 13.53 -8.79
C GLU A 195 -0.52 14.43 -10.00
N ASP A 196 -1.80 14.59 -10.38
CA ASP A 196 -2.21 15.50 -11.46
C ASP A 196 -1.87 16.97 -11.12
N LEU A 197 -2.00 17.35 -9.84
CA LEU A 197 -1.63 18.68 -9.38
C LEU A 197 -0.12 18.93 -9.50
N ILE A 198 0.70 17.95 -9.14
CA ILE A 198 2.15 18.03 -9.31
C ILE A 198 2.50 18.18 -10.78
N ASP A 199 1.93 17.35 -11.67
CA ASP A 199 2.16 17.43 -13.13
C ASP A 199 1.76 18.81 -13.68
N LYS A 200 0.59 19.31 -13.32
CA LYS A 200 0.08 20.64 -13.71
C LYS A 200 1.00 21.76 -13.22
N THR A 201 1.50 21.66 -11.99
CA THR A 201 2.37 22.68 -11.38
C THR A 201 3.76 22.70 -11.99
N LEU A 202 4.28 21.54 -12.34
CA LEU A 202 5.61 21.38 -12.92
C LEU A 202 5.64 21.65 -14.43
N GLY A 203 4.57 21.29 -15.14
CA GLY A 203 4.52 21.23 -16.60
C GLY A 203 5.17 19.97 -17.17
N TYR A 204 5.55 19.03 -16.30
CA TYR A 204 6.09 17.70 -16.64
C TYR A 204 5.68 16.69 -15.56
N SER A 205 5.93 15.38 -15.81
CA SER A 205 5.44 14.31 -14.95
C SER A 205 6.02 14.34 -13.53
N HIS A 206 5.17 14.16 -12.51
CA HIS A 206 5.56 13.90 -11.12
C HIS A 206 6.56 12.73 -11.01
N LYS A 207 6.47 11.75 -11.89
CA LYS A 207 7.39 10.61 -11.93
C LYS A 207 8.83 11.05 -12.20
N GLN A 208 9.02 11.97 -13.15
CA GLN A 208 10.35 12.55 -13.43
C GLN A 208 10.84 13.36 -12.23
N TYR A 209 9.98 14.17 -11.61
CA TYR A 209 10.32 14.94 -10.43
C TYR A 209 10.73 14.05 -9.24
N ILE A 210 9.98 12.99 -8.96
CA ILE A 210 10.33 11.99 -7.94
C ILE A 210 11.69 11.36 -8.24
N LYS A 211 11.95 11.00 -9.49
CA LYS A 211 13.23 10.42 -9.91
C LYS A 211 14.40 11.38 -9.67
N GLU A 212 14.25 12.63 -10.04
CA GLU A 212 15.31 13.65 -9.94
C GLU A 212 15.53 14.12 -8.50
N GLU A 213 14.46 14.35 -7.73
CA GLU A 213 14.55 14.96 -6.40
C GLU A 213 14.63 13.94 -5.25
N LEU A 214 14.27 12.66 -5.50
CA LEU A 214 14.27 11.62 -4.48
C LEU A 214 15.14 10.42 -4.86
N LEU A 215 14.84 9.76 -6.00
CA LEU A 215 15.48 8.46 -6.28
C LEU A 215 16.98 8.61 -6.55
N ILE A 216 17.38 9.57 -7.38
CA ILE A 216 18.78 9.79 -7.72
C ILE A 216 19.58 10.26 -6.50
N PRO A 217 19.15 11.30 -5.74
CA PRO A 217 19.88 11.75 -4.57
C PRO A 217 20.05 10.70 -3.47
N LEU A 218 19.06 9.82 -3.29
CA LEU A 218 19.12 8.73 -2.30
C LEU A 218 19.78 7.45 -2.83
N GLY A 219 20.21 7.43 -4.10
CA GLY A 219 20.84 6.26 -4.72
C GLY A 219 19.89 5.05 -4.89
N LEU A 220 18.58 5.28 -5.02
CA LEU A 220 17.56 4.25 -5.17
C LEU A 220 17.50 3.77 -6.64
N LYS A 221 18.46 2.94 -7.02
CA LYS A 221 18.66 2.51 -8.41
C LYS A 221 17.68 1.45 -8.88
N ASN A 222 17.02 0.79 -7.95
CA ASN A 222 16.06 -0.29 -8.20
C ASN A 222 14.64 0.14 -7.77
N THR A 223 14.35 1.42 -7.90
CA THR A 223 13.01 2.01 -7.71
C THR A 223 12.59 2.69 -9.00
N PHE A 224 11.39 2.36 -9.49
CA PHE A 224 10.87 2.79 -10.78
C PHE A 224 9.46 3.33 -10.62
N CYS A 225 9.10 4.33 -11.42
CA CYS A 225 7.80 4.98 -11.35
C CYS A 225 6.77 4.38 -12.32
N SER A 226 7.17 3.41 -13.15
CA SER A 226 6.29 2.74 -14.12
C SER A 226 6.78 1.34 -14.42
N LEU A 227 5.84 0.45 -14.75
CA LEU A 227 6.13 -0.89 -15.25
C LEU A 227 6.93 -0.85 -16.58
N ASP A 228 6.74 0.22 -17.37
CA ASP A 228 7.40 0.38 -18.67
C ASP A 228 8.92 0.67 -18.55
N GLU A 229 9.41 1.00 -17.35
CA GLU A 229 10.83 1.27 -17.10
C GLU A 229 11.65 0.00 -16.77
N VAL A 230 10.99 -1.17 -16.63
CA VAL A 230 11.63 -2.37 -16.11
C VAL A 230 11.49 -3.58 -17.06
N ASN A 231 12.45 -4.51 -16.96
CA ASN A 231 12.23 -5.85 -17.53
C ASN A 231 11.21 -6.60 -16.67
N ILE A 232 10.09 -7.00 -17.28
CA ILE A 232 8.99 -7.70 -16.62
C ILE A 232 9.42 -8.99 -15.91
N ASP A 233 10.48 -9.65 -16.38
CA ASP A 233 11.00 -10.87 -15.76
C ASP A 233 11.67 -10.62 -14.38
N GLN A 234 12.02 -9.38 -14.09
CA GLN A 234 12.53 -8.98 -12.77
C GLN A 234 11.41 -8.69 -11.78
N VAL A 235 10.18 -8.54 -12.26
CA VAL A 235 9.01 -8.26 -11.43
C VAL A 235 8.45 -9.56 -10.88
N MET A 236 8.35 -9.67 -9.57
CA MET A 236 7.74 -10.81 -8.91
C MET A 236 6.29 -10.95 -9.34
N SER A 237 5.90 -12.17 -9.74
CA SER A 237 4.52 -12.51 -10.13
C SER A 237 3.56 -12.24 -8.95
N GLY A 238 2.35 -11.77 -9.24
CA GLY A 238 1.31 -11.51 -8.24
C GLY A 238 0.12 -12.44 -8.43
N TYR A 239 -0.37 -13.02 -7.34
CA TYR A 239 -1.45 -14.01 -7.36
C TYR A 239 -2.61 -13.60 -6.45
N TYR A 240 -3.83 -13.83 -6.94
CA TYR A 240 -5.04 -13.67 -6.15
C TYR A 240 -5.68 -15.04 -5.94
N VAL A 241 -6.03 -15.38 -4.69
CA VAL A 241 -6.58 -16.69 -4.37
C VAL A 241 -7.86 -16.97 -5.16
N GLY A 242 -7.89 -18.10 -5.86
CA GLY A 242 -9.04 -18.51 -6.68
C GLY A 242 -9.06 -17.94 -8.10
N VAL A 243 -8.07 -17.13 -8.50
CA VAL A 243 -7.97 -16.56 -9.86
C VAL A 243 -6.70 -17.06 -10.53
N ASP A 244 -6.86 -17.67 -11.73
CA ASP A 244 -5.73 -18.14 -12.54
C ASP A 244 -5.24 -17.02 -13.48
N LYS A 245 -4.64 -15.97 -12.88
CA LYS A 245 -4.03 -14.85 -13.59
C LYS A 245 -2.78 -14.41 -12.83
N ASP A 246 -1.73 -14.05 -13.59
CA ASP A 246 -0.57 -13.36 -13.05
C ASP A 246 -0.76 -11.83 -13.20
N PHE A 247 -0.87 -11.15 -12.08
CA PHE A 247 -1.11 -9.71 -12.02
C PHE A 247 0.15 -8.86 -12.23
N LYS A 248 1.33 -9.47 -12.48
CA LYS A 248 2.54 -8.70 -12.80
C LYS A 248 2.41 -7.88 -14.08
N TYR A 249 1.61 -8.34 -15.04
CA TYR A 249 1.40 -7.66 -16.32
C TYR A 249 0.43 -6.48 -16.26
N ASP A 250 -0.32 -6.31 -15.17
CA ASP A 250 -1.27 -5.22 -15.04
C ASP A 250 -0.52 -3.91 -14.71
N ASN A 251 -0.56 -2.94 -15.63
CA ASN A 251 0.02 -1.61 -15.38
C ASN A 251 -0.93 -0.77 -14.53
N THR A 252 -0.63 -0.68 -13.24
CA THR A 252 -1.44 0.04 -12.25
C THR A 252 -1.04 1.51 -12.09
N GLY A 253 0.01 1.94 -12.78
CA GLY A 253 0.58 3.28 -12.64
C GLY A 253 1.33 3.54 -11.33
N LEU A 254 1.41 2.55 -10.45
CA LEU A 254 2.11 2.63 -9.16
C LEU A 254 3.59 2.27 -9.31
N MET A 255 4.38 2.66 -8.31
CA MET A 255 5.83 2.41 -8.31
C MET A 255 6.18 0.93 -8.08
N LEU A 256 7.36 0.57 -8.59
CA LEU A 256 8.00 -0.72 -8.34
C LEU A 256 9.34 -0.45 -7.64
N ALA A 257 9.69 -1.32 -6.69
CA ALA A 257 10.99 -1.24 -6.02
C ALA A 257 11.44 -2.59 -5.49
N THR A 258 12.74 -2.71 -5.20
CA THR A 258 13.25 -3.78 -4.32
C THR A 258 12.95 -3.45 -2.86
N ALA A 259 12.93 -4.47 -2.01
CA ALA A 259 12.74 -4.28 -0.57
C ALA A 259 13.86 -3.42 0.04
N GLU A 260 15.10 -3.57 -0.45
CA GLU A 260 16.26 -2.76 -0.04
C GLU A 260 16.05 -1.27 -0.33
N ASP A 261 15.63 -0.91 -1.55
CA ASP A 261 15.43 0.50 -1.91
C ASP A 261 14.28 1.14 -1.12
N VAL A 262 13.18 0.40 -0.89
CA VAL A 262 12.11 0.87 0.01
C VAL A 262 12.63 1.07 1.43
N GLY A 263 13.49 0.16 1.92
CA GLY A 263 14.13 0.26 3.23
C GLY A 263 15.03 1.49 3.36
N LYS A 264 15.90 1.75 2.38
CA LYS A 264 16.75 2.95 2.31
C LYS A 264 15.93 4.23 2.31
N PHE A 265 14.86 4.27 1.50
CA PHE A 265 13.94 5.40 1.47
C PHE A 265 13.26 5.60 2.82
N LEU A 266 12.75 4.54 3.43
CA LEU A 266 12.04 4.62 4.70
C LEU A 266 12.95 5.07 5.84
N ARG A 267 14.19 4.62 5.87
CA ARG A 267 15.21 5.10 6.81
C ARG A 267 15.47 6.59 6.61
N ALA A 268 15.75 7.01 5.38
CA ALA A 268 15.99 8.42 5.06
C ALA A 268 14.79 9.32 5.43
N LEU A 269 13.56 8.82 5.25
CA LEU A 269 12.33 9.50 5.63
C LEU A 269 12.25 9.69 7.16
N ASN A 270 12.50 8.64 7.94
CA ASN A 270 12.39 8.66 9.39
C ASN A 270 13.54 9.39 10.08
N GLU A 271 14.74 9.31 9.55
CA GLU A 271 15.91 10.06 10.01
C GLU A 271 15.89 11.54 9.56
N GLY A 272 15.00 11.88 8.62
CA GLY A 272 14.87 13.22 8.07
C GLY A 272 15.91 13.58 6.98
N THR A 273 16.77 12.63 6.59
CA THR A 273 17.85 12.88 5.61
C THR A 273 17.34 13.07 4.17
N VAL A 274 16.11 12.69 3.88
CA VAL A 274 15.42 12.98 2.60
C VAL A 274 15.01 14.47 2.47
N PHE A 275 14.97 15.18 3.58
CA PHE A 275 14.50 16.56 3.67
C PHE A 275 15.62 17.57 3.69
N LYS A 276 15.38 18.72 3.07
CA LYS A 276 16.14 19.96 3.26
C LYS A 276 15.56 20.73 4.46
N GLU A 277 16.26 21.77 4.89
CA GLU A 277 15.83 22.62 6.01
C GLU A 277 14.38 23.10 5.89
N GLY A 278 13.58 22.83 6.91
CA GLY A 278 12.16 23.18 7.02
C GLY A 278 11.19 22.35 6.18
N GLU A 279 11.66 21.30 5.48
CA GLU A 279 10.78 20.37 4.76
C GLU A 279 10.17 19.33 5.72
N GLN A 280 10.93 18.88 6.72
CA GLN A 280 10.47 17.86 7.66
C GLN A 280 9.27 18.31 8.49
N GLU A 281 9.24 19.58 8.92
CA GLU A 281 8.12 20.17 9.65
C GLU A 281 6.85 20.19 8.78
N ILE A 282 6.99 20.51 7.49
CA ILE A 282 5.88 20.46 6.53
C ILE A 282 5.38 19.03 6.42
N TYR A 283 6.28 18.06 6.14
CA TYR A 283 5.93 16.65 5.97
C TYR A 283 5.21 16.09 7.21
N SER A 284 5.75 16.34 8.40
CA SER A 284 5.17 15.88 9.68
C SER A 284 3.75 16.39 9.92
N SER A 285 3.41 17.52 9.31
CA SER A 285 2.07 18.11 9.42
C SER A 285 1.06 17.53 8.44
N ILE A 286 1.48 16.71 7.48
CA ILE A 286 0.61 16.26 6.37
C ILE A 286 0.55 14.76 6.16
N TYR A 287 1.60 13.99 6.56
CA TYR A 287 1.57 12.56 6.28
C TYR A 287 2.32 11.70 7.31
N VAL A 288 2.24 10.40 7.11
CA VAL A 288 2.78 9.36 8.00
C VAL A 288 4.19 8.93 7.59
N TYR A 289 4.93 8.34 8.53
CA TYR A 289 6.33 7.88 8.35
C TYR A 289 6.45 6.36 8.11
N LYS A 290 5.34 5.66 7.91
CA LYS A 290 5.26 4.24 7.58
C LYS A 290 4.04 4.00 6.73
N HIS A 291 4.01 2.91 5.98
CA HIS A 291 2.86 2.59 5.15
C HIS A 291 2.76 1.10 4.85
N THR A 292 1.54 0.65 4.59
CA THR A 292 1.29 -0.65 3.98
C THR A 292 0.83 -0.45 2.54
N GLY A 293 0.95 -1.49 1.72
CA GLY A 293 0.45 -1.49 0.36
C GLY A 293 -0.40 -2.72 0.10
N LEU A 294 -1.53 -2.52 -0.57
CA LEU A 294 -2.39 -3.60 -1.04
C LEU A 294 -2.80 -3.33 -2.48
N LEU A 295 -2.57 -4.31 -3.32
CA LEU A 295 -3.00 -4.40 -4.70
C LEU A 295 -3.32 -5.86 -4.99
N VAL A 296 -4.17 -6.14 -5.97
CA VAL A 296 -4.45 -7.53 -6.36
C VAL A 296 -3.15 -8.26 -6.67
N GLY A 297 -2.86 -9.31 -5.93
CA GLY A 297 -1.63 -10.10 -6.02
C GLY A 297 -0.41 -9.52 -5.29
N TYR A 298 -0.51 -8.38 -4.61
CA TYR A 298 0.64 -7.74 -3.96
C TYR A 298 0.26 -7.12 -2.63
N GLN A 299 0.96 -7.51 -1.58
CA GLN A 299 0.86 -6.91 -0.26
C GLN A 299 2.26 -6.50 0.20
N SER A 300 2.41 -5.27 0.69
CA SER A 300 3.67 -4.73 1.17
C SER A 300 3.51 -4.07 2.54
N ILE A 301 4.56 -4.14 3.35
CA ILE A 301 4.66 -3.49 4.65
C ILE A 301 6.00 -2.78 4.70
N ALA A 302 6.00 -1.51 5.11
CA ALA A 302 7.20 -0.70 5.32
C ALA A 302 7.08 -0.03 6.69
N GLU A 303 7.87 -0.50 7.66
CA GLU A 303 7.86 -0.01 9.04
C GLU A 303 9.27 0.32 9.54
N TYR A 304 9.36 1.38 10.36
CA TYR A 304 10.53 1.74 11.12
C TYR A 304 10.22 1.66 12.62
N HIS A 305 10.96 0.82 13.31
CA HIS A 305 10.88 0.61 14.76
C HIS A 305 11.95 1.44 15.45
N LYS A 306 11.56 2.62 15.91
CA LYS A 306 12.48 3.63 16.46
C LYS A 306 13.19 3.17 17.72
N ASP A 307 12.51 2.37 18.57
CA ASP A 307 13.01 1.84 19.84
C ASP A 307 14.21 0.88 19.69
N ILE A 308 14.28 0.19 18.56
CA ILE A 308 15.38 -0.74 18.21
C ILE A 308 16.14 -0.30 16.96
N ASP A 309 15.87 0.91 16.48
CA ASP A 309 16.45 1.50 15.26
C ASP A 309 16.49 0.52 14.08
N THR A 310 15.34 -0.01 13.73
CA THR A 310 15.23 -1.07 12.73
C THR A 310 14.16 -0.76 11.69
N VAL A 311 14.55 -0.79 10.42
CA VAL A 311 13.64 -0.77 9.27
C VAL A 311 13.31 -2.20 8.88
N ILE A 312 12.03 -2.49 8.67
CA ILE A 312 11.54 -3.78 8.18
C ILE A 312 10.66 -3.53 6.96
N ILE A 313 11.02 -4.18 5.86
CA ILE A 313 10.21 -4.23 4.63
C ILE A 313 9.80 -5.67 4.40
N GLN A 314 8.52 -5.89 4.20
CA GLN A 314 7.98 -7.21 3.86
C GLN A 314 7.11 -7.11 2.60
N PHE A 315 7.32 -8.03 1.68
CA PHE A 315 6.54 -8.21 0.46
C PHE A 315 5.95 -9.60 0.41
N ASN A 316 4.66 -9.71 0.09
CA ASN A 316 3.94 -10.95 -0.17
C ASN A 316 3.26 -10.85 -1.53
N ASN A 317 3.44 -11.85 -2.37
CA ASN A 317 2.86 -11.88 -3.71
C ASN A 317 1.54 -12.66 -3.82
N THR A 318 0.82 -12.78 -2.72
CA THR A 318 -0.49 -13.45 -2.65
C THR A 318 -1.48 -12.60 -1.87
N THR A 319 -2.68 -12.38 -2.41
CA THR A 319 -3.79 -11.66 -1.76
C THR A 319 -5.12 -12.41 -1.89
#